data_44d97d82f6dd1789405d61abcbf7e932
#
_entry.id   44d97d82f6dd1789405d61abcbf7e932
#
_cell.length_a   1.000
_cell.length_b   1.000
_cell.length_c   1.000
_cell.angle_alpha   90.00
_cell.angle_beta   90.00
_cell.angle_gamma   90.00
#
_symmetry.space_group_name_H-M   'P 1'
#
loop_
_entity.id
_entity.type
_entity.pdbx_description
1 polymer ?
#
loop_
_entity_poly.entity_id
_entity_poly.type
_entity_poly.pdbx_seq_one_letter_code
_entity_poly.pdbx_strand_id
1 'polypeptide(L)'
;EFAAKILAEFSQPNTCVMGYNNIRYDDEMTRYTFYRNFIDPYEYSWKNGNSRWDLLDLVRACYALRPEGINWAYDDDGMPSFRLEKLTKANGIEHENAHDAMADVYATIAMAKLIKEKQPKLFQFFFVHRGKKEIEKLIDTAEMTPLVHVSGMLGNYRGNCVWVAPLAW
;
A
#
# COMPACT_ATOMS: atom_id res chain seq x y z
N GLU A 1 -11.98 -18.14 -17.99
CA GLU A 1 -11.31 -17.18 -18.90
C GLU A 1 -10.71 -15.99 -18.13
N PHE A 2 -11.50 -15.27 -17.32
CA PHE A 2 -11.05 -14.09 -16.54
C PHE A 2 -9.89 -14.42 -15.57
N ALA A 3 -10.07 -15.43 -14.70
CA ALA A 3 -9.04 -15.85 -13.76
C ALA A 3 -7.72 -16.25 -14.44
N ALA A 4 -7.79 -16.91 -15.60
CA ALA A 4 -6.59 -17.29 -16.35
C ALA A 4 -5.85 -16.08 -16.92
N LYS A 5 -6.55 -15.05 -17.37
CA LYS A 5 -5.93 -13.80 -17.85
C LYS A 5 -5.22 -13.06 -16.71
N ILE A 6 -5.87 -12.90 -15.55
CA ILE A 6 -5.22 -12.28 -14.39
C ILE A 6 -4.01 -13.09 -13.94
N LEU A 7 -4.14 -14.41 -13.86
CA LEU A 7 -3.01 -15.26 -13.49
C LEU A 7 -1.82 -15.09 -14.42
N ALA A 8 -2.06 -15.05 -15.74
CA ALA A 8 -0.99 -14.88 -16.73
C ALA A 8 -0.20 -13.58 -16.52
N GLU A 9 -0.88 -12.49 -16.19
CA GLU A 9 -0.24 -11.20 -15.89
C GLU A 9 0.45 -11.19 -14.52
N PHE A 10 -0.24 -11.62 -13.48
CA PHE A 10 0.27 -11.57 -12.11
C PHE A 10 1.39 -12.56 -11.84
N SER A 11 1.50 -13.65 -12.62
CA SER A 11 2.54 -14.69 -12.47
C SER A 11 3.81 -14.42 -13.27
N GLN A 12 3.89 -13.31 -14.01
CA GLN A 12 5.15 -12.93 -14.68
C GLN A 12 6.25 -12.76 -13.63
N PRO A 13 7.48 -13.27 -13.88
CA PRO A 13 8.56 -13.18 -12.91
C PRO A 13 8.88 -11.73 -12.51
N ASN A 14 9.17 -11.51 -11.23
CA ASN A 14 9.48 -10.22 -10.63
C ASN A 14 8.33 -9.18 -10.72
N THR A 15 7.11 -9.63 -10.87
CA THR A 15 5.93 -8.75 -10.86
C THR A 15 5.63 -8.28 -9.44
N CYS A 16 5.36 -6.98 -9.30
CA CYS A 16 4.80 -6.41 -8.07
C CYS A 16 3.35 -5.95 -8.34
N VAL A 17 2.38 -6.66 -7.78
CA VAL A 17 0.98 -6.25 -7.84
C VAL A 17 0.75 -5.16 -6.81
N MET A 18 0.36 -3.98 -7.25
CA MET A 18 0.17 -2.80 -6.41
C MET A 18 -1.25 -2.28 -6.55
N GLY A 19 -1.80 -1.79 -5.45
CA GLY A 19 -3.09 -1.10 -5.41
C GLY A 19 -3.18 -0.10 -4.27
N TYR A 20 -4.37 0.39 -4.04
CA TYR A 20 -4.71 1.28 -2.92
C TYR A 20 -5.71 0.57 -2.01
N ASN A 21 -5.31 0.22 -0.79
CA ASN A 21 -6.06 -0.65 0.12
C ASN A 21 -6.32 -2.07 -0.43
N ASN A 22 -5.48 -2.50 -1.38
CA ASN A 22 -5.65 -3.76 -2.10
C ASN A 22 -5.43 -4.99 -1.21
N ILE A 23 -4.55 -4.93 -0.23
CA ILE A 23 -4.27 -6.07 0.67
C ILE A 23 -5.54 -6.51 1.43
N ARG A 24 -6.42 -5.57 1.75
CA ARG A 24 -7.66 -5.84 2.49
C ARG A 24 -8.87 -6.10 1.61
N TYR A 25 -8.80 -5.80 0.32
CA TYR A 25 -9.95 -5.94 -0.58
C TYR A 25 -9.59 -6.70 -1.86
N ASP A 26 -8.82 -6.11 -2.77
CA ASP A 26 -8.56 -6.68 -4.10
C ASP A 26 -7.80 -8.02 -4.03
N ASP A 27 -6.85 -8.15 -3.11
CA ASP A 27 -6.12 -9.39 -2.87
C ASP A 27 -7.07 -10.52 -2.43
N GLU A 28 -8.00 -10.23 -1.54
CA GLU A 28 -9.01 -11.20 -1.11
C GLU A 28 -9.90 -11.63 -2.28
N MET A 29 -10.41 -10.68 -3.07
CA MET A 29 -11.22 -10.96 -4.25
C MET A 29 -10.45 -11.79 -5.28
N THR A 30 -9.17 -11.47 -5.50
CA THR A 30 -8.26 -12.22 -6.39
C THR A 30 -8.08 -13.65 -5.89
N ARG A 31 -7.82 -13.84 -4.60
CA ARG A 31 -7.65 -15.16 -3.97
C ARG A 31 -8.89 -16.01 -4.08
N TYR A 32 -10.06 -15.44 -3.78
CA TYR A 32 -11.32 -16.16 -3.95
C TYR A 32 -11.61 -16.51 -5.42
N THR A 33 -11.27 -15.61 -6.33
CA THR A 33 -11.40 -15.87 -7.77
C THR A 33 -10.52 -17.03 -8.20
N PHE A 34 -9.26 -17.06 -7.78
CA PHE A 34 -8.35 -18.15 -8.08
C PHE A 34 -8.80 -19.47 -7.45
N TYR A 35 -9.12 -19.47 -6.17
CA TYR A 35 -9.60 -20.65 -5.45
C TYR A 35 -10.82 -21.29 -6.13
N ARG A 36 -11.82 -20.49 -6.53
CA ARG A 36 -13.02 -20.96 -7.22
C ARG A 36 -12.76 -21.52 -8.61
N ASN A 37 -11.60 -21.23 -9.20
CA ASN A 37 -11.17 -21.74 -10.50
C ASN A 37 -10.06 -22.80 -10.38
N PHE A 38 -9.86 -23.41 -9.20
CA PHE A 38 -8.86 -24.42 -8.94
C PHE A 38 -7.42 -23.96 -9.22
N ILE A 39 -7.14 -22.67 -9.03
CA ILE A 39 -5.82 -22.06 -9.13
C ILE A 39 -5.32 -21.79 -7.71
N ASP A 40 -4.01 -21.98 -7.44
CA ASP A 40 -3.44 -21.60 -6.15
C ASP A 40 -3.65 -20.11 -5.88
N PRO A 41 -4.31 -19.75 -4.75
CA PRO A 41 -4.70 -18.37 -4.48
C PRO A 41 -3.56 -17.47 -3.98
N TYR A 42 -2.38 -18.00 -3.72
CA TYR A 42 -1.28 -17.28 -3.09
C TYR A 42 0.00 -17.17 -3.93
N GLU A 43 0.28 -18.16 -4.80
CA GLU A 43 1.54 -18.24 -5.55
C GLU A 43 1.90 -16.96 -6.31
N TYR A 44 0.90 -16.28 -6.90
CA TYR A 44 1.13 -15.06 -7.67
C TYR A 44 1.80 -13.94 -6.86
N SER A 45 1.68 -13.97 -5.55
CA SER A 45 2.15 -12.90 -4.66
C SER A 45 3.56 -13.12 -4.07
N TRP A 46 4.19 -14.27 -4.33
CA TRP A 46 5.52 -14.59 -3.78
C TRP A 46 6.41 -15.45 -4.69
N LYS A 47 5.82 -16.28 -5.57
CA LYS A 47 6.59 -17.18 -6.45
C LYS A 47 7.34 -16.37 -7.51
N ASN A 48 8.47 -16.88 -7.98
CA ASN A 48 9.29 -16.27 -9.04
C ASN A 48 9.75 -14.82 -8.76
N GLY A 49 9.99 -14.46 -7.51
CA GLY A 49 10.38 -13.10 -7.15
C GLY A 49 9.22 -12.09 -7.13
N ASN A 50 8.00 -12.57 -7.24
CA ASN A 50 6.81 -11.73 -7.22
C ASN A 50 6.54 -11.16 -5.82
N SER A 51 5.79 -10.10 -5.78
CA SER A 51 5.43 -9.41 -4.56
C SER A 51 4.10 -8.67 -4.73
N ARG A 52 3.56 -8.21 -3.63
CA ARG A 52 2.41 -7.30 -3.60
C ARG A 52 2.74 -6.09 -2.73
N TRP A 53 2.09 -4.97 -2.99
CA TRP A 53 2.34 -3.74 -2.27
C TRP A 53 1.07 -2.89 -2.16
N ASP A 54 0.80 -2.37 -0.99
CA ASP A 54 -0.33 -1.47 -0.74
C ASP A 54 0.17 -0.04 -0.59
N LEU A 55 -0.30 0.84 -1.45
CA LEU A 55 0.11 2.25 -1.44
C LEU A 55 -0.44 3.00 -0.22
N LEU A 56 -1.56 2.54 0.36
CA LEU A 56 -2.22 3.22 1.47
C LEU A 56 -1.31 3.34 2.71
N ASP A 57 -0.52 2.30 3.03
CA ASP A 57 0.37 2.37 4.18
C ASP A 57 1.55 3.31 3.94
N LEU A 58 2.04 3.43 2.70
CA LEU A 58 3.01 4.47 2.33
C LEU A 58 2.40 5.88 2.46
N VAL A 59 1.15 6.07 2.03
CA VAL A 59 0.44 7.37 2.20
C VAL A 59 0.36 7.75 3.67
N ARG A 60 -0.02 6.83 4.55
CA ARG A 60 -0.05 7.03 6.00
C ARG A 60 1.33 7.40 6.56
N ALA A 61 2.37 6.69 6.12
CA ALA A 61 3.74 6.98 6.52
C ALA A 61 4.20 8.37 6.04
N CYS A 62 3.85 8.76 4.81
CA CYS A 62 4.15 10.11 4.31
C CYS A 62 3.50 11.18 5.17
N TYR A 63 2.21 11.03 5.48
CA TYR A 63 1.51 11.97 6.35
C TYR A 63 2.20 12.14 7.71
N ALA A 64 2.55 11.03 8.35
CA ALA A 64 3.10 11.05 9.70
C ALA A 64 4.58 11.47 9.77
N LEU A 65 5.38 11.16 8.76
CA LEU A 65 6.84 11.28 8.83
C LEU A 65 7.42 12.33 7.86
N ARG A 66 6.75 12.56 6.74
CA ARG A 66 7.22 13.43 5.64
C ARG A 66 6.04 14.03 4.90
N PRO A 67 5.27 14.92 5.55
CA PRO A 67 4.03 15.46 4.96
C PRO A 67 4.26 16.48 3.85
N GLU A 68 5.49 16.98 3.68
CA GLU A 68 5.79 18.10 2.81
C GLU A 68 5.59 17.76 1.32
N GLY A 69 5.05 18.69 0.55
CA GLY A 69 4.85 18.58 -0.90
C GLY A 69 3.63 17.77 -1.33
N ILE A 70 2.83 17.29 -0.37
CA ILE A 70 1.56 16.62 -0.61
C ILE A 70 0.45 17.41 0.08
N ASN A 71 -0.64 17.68 -0.63
CA ASN A 71 -1.81 18.33 -0.06
C ASN A 71 -2.69 17.28 0.62
N TRP A 72 -2.86 17.41 1.92
CA TRP A 72 -3.60 16.45 2.72
C TRP A 72 -5.09 16.80 2.79
N ALA A 73 -5.91 15.78 2.71
CA ALA A 73 -7.35 15.90 2.87
C ALA A 73 -7.75 15.65 4.32
N TYR A 74 -8.81 16.33 4.76
CA TYR A 74 -9.36 16.16 6.10
C TYR A 74 -10.86 15.85 6.00
N ASP A 75 -11.39 15.22 7.03
CA ASP A 75 -12.84 15.04 7.19
C ASP A 75 -13.47 16.25 7.93
N ASP A 76 -14.77 16.16 8.17
CA ASP A 76 -15.53 17.24 8.79
C ASP A 76 -15.14 17.48 10.27
N ASP A 77 -14.53 16.50 10.92
CA ASP A 77 -14.01 16.58 12.28
C ASP A 77 -12.55 17.07 12.33
N GLY A 78 -11.99 17.44 11.20
CA GLY A 78 -10.59 17.89 11.06
C GLY A 78 -9.56 16.78 11.16
N MET A 79 -9.97 15.52 11.07
CA MET A 79 -9.06 14.37 11.06
C MET A 79 -8.55 14.07 9.66
N PRO A 80 -7.30 13.60 9.52
CA PRO A 80 -6.76 13.27 8.21
C PRO A 80 -7.56 12.15 7.55
N SER A 81 -7.90 12.35 6.29
CA SER A 81 -8.59 11.36 5.47
C SER A 81 -7.66 10.81 4.41
N PHE A 82 -7.47 9.49 4.44
CA PHE A 82 -6.63 8.77 3.47
C PHE A 82 -7.47 8.10 2.38
N ARG A 83 -8.70 8.58 2.13
CA ARG A 83 -9.52 8.10 1.01
C ARG A 83 -8.93 8.61 -0.30
N LEU A 84 -8.81 7.73 -1.29
CA LEU A 84 -8.18 8.03 -2.57
C LEU A 84 -8.85 9.23 -3.26
N GLU A 85 -10.17 9.26 -3.32
CA GLU A 85 -10.95 10.33 -3.94
C GLU A 85 -10.75 11.69 -3.27
N LYS A 86 -10.55 11.73 -1.94
CA LYS A 86 -10.28 12.99 -1.22
C LYS A 86 -8.85 13.47 -1.46
N LEU A 87 -7.89 12.55 -1.45
CA LEU A 87 -6.46 12.89 -1.68
C LEU A 87 -6.20 13.33 -3.11
N THR A 88 -6.77 12.65 -4.10
CA THR A 88 -6.65 13.04 -5.51
C THR A 88 -7.22 14.43 -5.73
N LYS A 89 -8.40 14.72 -5.20
CA LYS A 89 -9.01 16.06 -5.26
C LYS A 89 -8.13 17.14 -4.62
N ALA A 90 -7.58 16.87 -3.43
CA ALA A 90 -6.72 17.81 -2.73
C ALA A 90 -5.42 18.14 -3.50
N ASN A 91 -4.95 17.21 -4.32
CA ASN A 91 -3.72 17.34 -5.12
C ASN A 91 -3.96 17.69 -6.59
N GLY A 92 -5.19 18.04 -6.99
CA GLY A 92 -5.53 18.41 -8.36
C GLY A 92 -5.37 17.26 -9.36
N ILE A 93 -5.47 16.00 -8.89
CA ILE A 93 -5.46 14.80 -9.72
C ILE A 93 -6.88 14.53 -10.19
N GLU A 94 -7.08 14.45 -11.51
CA GLU A 94 -8.38 14.09 -12.08
C GLU A 94 -8.80 12.70 -11.62
N HIS A 95 -9.95 12.63 -10.99
CA HIS A 95 -10.57 11.41 -10.52
C HIS A 95 -12.09 11.52 -10.71
N GLU A 96 -12.46 11.74 -11.97
CA GLU A 96 -13.86 11.73 -12.38
C GLU A 96 -14.38 10.30 -12.33
N ASN A 97 -15.61 10.13 -11.88
CA ASN A 97 -16.24 8.81 -11.67
C ASN A 97 -15.51 7.92 -10.63
N ALA A 98 -15.23 8.46 -9.45
CA ALA A 98 -14.79 7.67 -8.31
C ALA A 98 -15.72 6.43 -8.15
N HIS A 99 -15.09 5.25 -7.89
CA HIS A 99 -15.72 3.91 -7.92
C HIS A 99 -15.88 3.28 -9.31
N ASP A 100 -15.48 3.94 -10.39
CA ASP A 100 -15.15 3.22 -11.62
C ASP A 100 -13.77 2.58 -11.48
N ALA A 101 -13.68 1.27 -11.75
CA ALA A 101 -12.46 0.50 -11.51
C ALA A 101 -11.23 1.07 -12.25
N MET A 102 -11.42 1.57 -13.48
CA MET A 102 -10.31 2.14 -14.24
C MET A 102 -9.92 3.53 -13.73
N ALA A 103 -10.88 4.34 -13.31
CA ALA A 103 -10.61 5.64 -12.70
C ALA A 103 -9.81 5.48 -11.41
N ASP A 104 -10.15 4.52 -10.56
CA ASP A 104 -9.43 4.21 -9.33
C ASP A 104 -7.99 3.71 -9.60
N VAL A 105 -7.77 2.93 -10.67
CA VAL A 105 -6.42 2.51 -11.10
C VAL A 105 -5.58 3.72 -11.52
N TYR A 106 -6.10 4.60 -12.38
CA TYR A 106 -5.37 5.80 -12.81
C TYR A 106 -5.08 6.74 -11.65
N ALA A 107 -6.03 6.94 -10.75
CA ALA A 107 -5.87 7.72 -9.54
C ALA A 107 -4.78 7.14 -8.63
N THR A 108 -4.75 5.82 -8.45
CA THR A 108 -3.69 5.12 -7.69
C THR A 108 -2.31 5.32 -8.31
N ILE A 109 -2.19 5.20 -9.65
CA ILE A 109 -0.94 5.44 -10.38
C ILE A 109 -0.48 6.90 -10.21
N ALA A 110 -1.39 7.85 -10.33
CA ALA A 110 -1.08 9.27 -10.18
C ALA A 110 -0.63 9.60 -8.75
N MET A 111 -1.30 9.06 -7.73
CA MET A 111 -0.88 9.18 -6.33
C MET A 111 0.50 8.58 -6.08
N ALA A 112 0.79 7.39 -6.63
CA ALA A 112 2.10 6.76 -6.53
C ALA A 112 3.20 7.62 -7.15
N LYS A 113 2.94 8.22 -8.33
CA LYS A 113 3.87 9.14 -9.00
C LYS A 113 4.12 10.39 -8.17
N LEU A 114 3.06 11.00 -7.61
CA LEU A 114 3.17 12.17 -6.74
C LEU A 114 4.06 11.87 -5.53
N ILE A 115 3.79 10.77 -4.82
CA ILE A 115 4.59 10.39 -3.65
C ILE A 115 6.04 10.11 -4.04
N LYS A 116 6.27 9.40 -5.14
CA LYS A 116 7.62 9.11 -5.64
C LYS A 116 8.40 10.39 -5.98
N GLU A 117 7.73 11.40 -6.51
CA GLU A 117 8.32 12.71 -6.81
C GLU A 117 8.63 13.51 -5.54
N LYS A 118 7.66 13.63 -4.63
CA LYS A 118 7.77 14.49 -3.45
C LYS A 118 8.55 13.83 -2.31
N GLN A 119 8.44 12.51 -2.15
CA GLN A 119 9.05 11.75 -1.05
C GLN A 119 9.83 10.53 -1.57
N PRO A 120 10.82 10.71 -2.48
CA PRO A 120 11.49 9.60 -3.16
C PRO A 120 12.21 8.63 -2.23
N LYS A 121 12.79 9.12 -1.12
CA LYS A 121 13.49 8.27 -0.15
C LYS A 121 12.54 7.36 0.60
N LEU A 122 11.39 7.90 1.04
CA LEU A 122 10.39 7.12 1.75
C LEU A 122 9.70 6.13 0.82
N PHE A 123 9.37 6.55 -0.41
CA PHE A 123 8.85 5.67 -1.45
C PHE A 123 9.79 4.47 -1.68
N GLN A 124 11.08 4.74 -1.90
CA GLN A 124 12.08 3.70 -2.14
C GLN A 124 12.24 2.77 -0.94
N PHE A 125 12.26 3.31 0.27
CA PHE A 125 12.35 2.53 1.49
C PHE A 125 11.20 1.53 1.61
N PHE A 126 9.94 2.00 1.46
CA PHE A 126 8.77 1.13 1.52
C PHE A 126 8.73 0.11 0.38
N PHE A 127 9.15 0.52 -0.82
CA PHE A 127 9.21 -0.40 -1.97
C PHE A 127 10.22 -1.52 -1.77
N VAL A 128 11.40 -1.22 -1.26
CA VAL A 128 12.43 -2.23 -0.97
C VAL A 128 12.00 -3.17 0.16
N HIS A 129 11.38 -2.63 1.21
CA HIS A 129 10.98 -3.40 2.39
C HIS A 129 9.52 -3.90 2.34
N ARG A 130 8.92 -4.04 1.15
CA ARG A 130 7.55 -4.52 1.01
C ARG A 130 7.38 -6.02 1.30
N GLY A 131 8.46 -6.78 1.28
CA GLY A 131 8.46 -8.21 1.55
C GLY A 131 8.78 -8.55 3.01
N LYS A 132 8.20 -9.65 3.52
CA LYS A 132 8.40 -10.11 4.89
C LYS A 132 9.87 -10.26 5.26
N LYS A 133 10.67 -10.91 4.39
CA LYS A 133 12.11 -11.13 4.61
C LYS A 133 12.92 -9.83 4.74
N GLU A 134 12.50 -8.79 4.01
CA GLU A 134 13.19 -7.51 4.07
C GLU A 134 12.82 -6.73 5.34
N ILE A 135 11.56 -6.83 5.78
CA ILE A 135 11.14 -6.25 7.07
C ILE A 135 11.81 -6.95 8.24
N GLU A 136 11.93 -8.28 8.22
CA GLU A 136 12.60 -9.04 9.27
C GLU A 136 14.04 -8.57 9.52
N LYS A 137 14.75 -8.12 8.50
CA LYS A 137 16.11 -7.56 8.62
C LYS A 137 16.16 -6.23 9.37
N LEU A 138 15.04 -5.51 9.47
CA LEU A 138 14.95 -4.25 10.21
C LEU A 138 14.66 -4.45 11.68
N ILE A 139 14.21 -5.65 12.08
CA ILE A 139 13.79 -5.94 13.45
C ILE A 139 14.99 -6.49 14.23
N ASP A 140 15.49 -5.67 15.15
CA ASP A 140 16.58 -6.05 16.05
C ASP A 140 16.05 -6.15 17.48
N THR A 141 15.84 -7.40 17.93
CA THR A 141 15.34 -7.70 19.28
C THR A 141 16.46 -7.69 20.32
N ALA A 142 17.73 -7.79 19.92
CA ALA A 142 18.86 -7.75 20.84
C ALA A 142 19.15 -6.32 21.30
N GLU A 143 19.22 -5.38 20.36
CA GLU A 143 19.45 -3.96 20.66
C GLU A 143 18.12 -3.20 20.90
N MET A 144 16.97 -3.86 20.70
CA MET A 144 15.64 -3.24 20.81
C MET A 144 15.52 -1.95 20.00
N THR A 145 16.13 -1.93 18.81
CA THR A 145 16.18 -0.73 17.96
C THR A 145 14.76 -0.23 17.68
N PRO A 146 14.45 1.04 18.03
CA PRO A 146 13.10 1.58 17.84
C PRO A 146 12.70 1.62 16.36
N LEU A 147 11.46 1.23 16.10
CA LEU A 147 10.84 1.20 14.78
C LEU A 147 9.58 2.06 14.75
N VAL A 148 9.22 2.53 13.58
CA VAL A 148 7.90 3.13 13.34
C VAL A 148 6.97 2.07 12.76
N HIS A 149 5.89 1.79 13.48
CA HIS A 149 4.83 0.90 13.00
C HIS A 149 3.70 1.72 12.37
N VAL A 150 3.39 1.42 11.11
CA VAL A 150 2.32 2.04 10.34
C VAL A 150 1.17 1.06 10.21
N SER A 151 -0.04 1.44 10.63
CA SER A 151 -1.19 0.56 10.53
C SER A 151 -2.51 1.33 10.57
N GLY A 152 -3.44 0.97 9.68
CA GLY A 152 -4.80 1.49 9.72
C GLY A 152 -5.58 1.17 11.01
N MET A 153 -5.10 0.26 11.84
CA MET A 153 -5.71 -0.09 13.13
C MET A 153 -5.40 0.92 14.24
N LEU A 154 -4.40 1.79 14.04
CA LEU A 154 -3.95 2.74 15.07
C LEU A 154 -4.80 4.03 15.15
N GLY A 155 -5.78 4.19 14.29
CA GLY A 155 -6.65 5.36 14.23
C GLY A 155 -5.97 6.60 13.60
N ASN A 156 -6.78 7.39 12.92
CA ASN A 156 -6.30 8.56 12.16
C ASN A 156 -5.76 9.68 13.06
N TYR A 157 -6.26 9.81 14.27
CA TYR A 157 -5.83 10.85 15.24
C TYR A 157 -4.34 10.69 15.64
N ARG A 158 -3.74 9.51 15.46
CA ARG A 158 -2.31 9.25 15.65
C ARG A 158 -1.54 9.24 14.32
N GLY A 159 -2.13 9.70 13.23
CA GLY A 159 -1.55 9.58 11.89
C GLY A 159 -1.30 8.14 11.45
N ASN A 160 -1.99 7.15 12.05
CA ASN A 160 -1.81 5.72 11.83
C ASN A 160 -0.37 5.21 12.08
N CYS A 161 0.41 5.92 12.88
CA CYS A 161 1.81 5.60 13.20
C CYS A 161 2.06 5.63 14.70
N VAL A 162 2.92 4.72 15.17
CA VAL A 162 3.43 4.70 16.55
C VAL A 162 4.90 4.25 16.57
N TRP A 163 5.63 4.68 17.59
CA TRP A 163 6.94 4.13 17.91
C TRP A 163 6.78 2.81 18.65
N VAL A 164 7.56 1.81 18.25
CA VAL A 164 7.58 0.49 18.88
C VAL A 164 9.02 0.04 19.12
N ALA A 165 9.25 -0.74 20.16
CA ALA A 165 10.50 -1.44 20.39
C ALA A 165 10.25 -2.95 20.27
N PRO A 166 10.99 -3.70 19.44
CA PRO A 166 10.85 -5.15 19.35
C PRO A 166 11.46 -5.79 20.62
N LEU A 167 10.66 -6.61 21.32
CA LEU A 167 11.10 -7.25 22.57
C LEU A 167 11.46 -8.72 22.38
N ALA A 168 10.80 -9.40 21.46
CA ALA A 168 11.00 -10.83 21.17
C ALA A 168 10.47 -11.16 19.77
N TRP A 169 10.88 -12.30 19.25
CA TRP A 169 10.34 -12.95 18.06
C TRP A 169 9.15 -13.84 18.43
#